data_5b879f2d603779cc2176581e4627afda
#
_entry.id   5b879f2d603779cc2176581e4627afda
#
_cell.length_a   1.000
_cell.length_b   1.000
_cell.length_c   1.000
_cell.angle_alpha   90.00
_cell.angle_beta   90.00
_cell.angle_gamma   90.00
#
_symmetry.space_group_name_H-M   'P 1'
#
loop_
_entity.id
_entity.type
_entity.pdbx_description
1 polymer ?
#
loop_
_entity_poly.entity_id
_entity_poly.type
_entity_poly.pdbx_seq_one_letter_code
_entity_poly.pdbx_strand_id
1 'polypeptide(L)'
;GEENKRLTIDVTVDESALAMALTDGRTQGMIRLELPAGICKISVPVDRSTYEYGNNTFVDTQGWIAIEAEHYSRCKDGFDREGQPMQWKCLAGYGKTLSAMKAFPTDSYADAENGAPYIEYSIVTKQAGDYEAEFYMQPSNPVTTENRLQYAVSVNGVPMQILDAVTDDFKIGDHQPVWARGVLDQI
;
A
#
# COMPACT_ATOMS: atom_id res chain seq x y z
N GLY A 1 -0.49 29.91 7.66
CA GLY A 1 0.10 28.80 6.92
C GLY A 1 -0.65 28.60 5.63
N GLU A 2 0.05 28.52 4.50
CA GLU A 2 -0.57 28.15 3.23
C GLU A 2 -1.11 26.74 3.37
N GLU A 3 -2.40 26.58 3.13
CA GLU A 3 -3.01 25.25 3.02
C GLU A 3 -2.31 24.47 1.89
N ASN A 4 -1.69 23.37 2.21
CA ASN A 4 -1.21 22.40 1.22
C ASN A 4 -2.44 21.85 0.48
N LYS A 5 -2.77 22.44 -0.67
CA LYS A 5 -3.85 21.95 -1.51
C LYS A 5 -3.36 20.74 -2.29
N ARG A 6 -3.95 19.59 -2.02
CA ARG A 6 -3.75 18.38 -2.84
C ARG A 6 -4.48 18.59 -4.17
N LEU A 7 -3.79 18.38 -5.28
CA LEU A 7 -4.36 18.34 -6.61
C LEU A 7 -4.40 16.89 -7.08
N THR A 8 -5.59 16.42 -7.43
CA THR A 8 -5.76 15.12 -8.08
C THR A 8 -5.84 15.35 -9.59
N ILE A 9 -5.10 14.58 -10.36
CA ILE A 9 -5.08 14.61 -11.81
C ILE A 9 -5.43 13.21 -12.31
N ASP A 10 -6.53 13.11 -13.03
CA ASP A 10 -6.91 11.88 -13.71
C ASP A 10 -6.21 11.80 -15.06
N VAL A 11 -5.51 10.71 -15.30
CA VAL A 11 -4.79 10.46 -16.55
C VAL A 11 -5.44 9.29 -17.27
N THR A 12 -5.96 9.57 -18.45
CA THR A 12 -6.58 8.55 -19.31
C THR A 12 -5.65 8.23 -20.47
N VAL A 13 -5.49 6.96 -20.78
CA VAL A 13 -4.70 6.49 -21.92
C VAL A 13 -5.59 6.47 -23.17
N ASP A 14 -5.17 7.14 -24.24
CA ASP A 14 -5.79 7.00 -25.56
C ASP A 14 -5.26 5.69 -26.19
N GLU A 15 -6.10 4.67 -26.21
CA GLU A 15 -5.78 3.34 -26.74
C GLU A 15 -5.35 3.38 -28.21
N SER A 16 -5.95 4.26 -29.03
CA SER A 16 -5.64 4.36 -30.45
C SER A 16 -4.28 5.01 -30.67
N ALA A 17 -3.98 6.08 -29.95
CA ALA A 17 -2.69 6.73 -29.98
C ALA A 17 -1.59 5.81 -29.41
N LEU A 18 -1.90 5.09 -28.34
CA LEU A 18 -0.99 4.13 -27.73
C LEU A 18 -0.61 3.01 -28.71
N ALA A 19 -1.58 2.44 -29.42
CA ALA A 19 -1.32 1.36 -30.40
C ALA A 19 -0.34 1.78 -31.50
N MET A 20 -0.35 3.06 -31.90
CA MET A 20 0.60 3.62 -32.87
C MET A 20 1.98 3.93 -32.27
N ALA A 21 2.03 4.22 -30.99
CA ALA A 21 3.28 4.63 -30.32
C ALA A 21 4.09 3.46 -29.77
N LEU A 22 3.48 2.27 -29.63
CA LEU A 22 4.15 1.09 -29.09
C LEU A 22 5.19 0.54 -30.05
N THR A 23 6.42 0.46 -29.58
CA THR A 23 7.50 -0.28 -30.26
C THR A 23 7.80 -1.50 -29.40
N ASP A 24 7.69 -2.70 -29.96
CA ASP A 24 7.86 -3.97 -29.24
C ASP A 24 7.01 -4.09 -27.95
N GLY A 25 5.79 -3.55 -27.99
CA GLY A 25 4.86 -3.56 -26.86
C GLY A 25 5.20 -2.55 -25.75
N ARG A 26 6.13 -1.65 -25.96
CA ARG A 26 6.56 -0.65 -24.98
C ARG A 26 6.59 0.74 -25.55
N THR A 27 6.26 1.72 -24.72
CA THR A 27 6.44 3.13 -25.02
C THR A 27 6.61 3.93 -23.73
N GLN A 28 6.86 5.23 -23.87
CA GLN A 28 7.01 6.13 -22.75
C GLN A 28 6.19 7.38 -22.99
N GLY A 29 5.29 7.65 -22.10
CA GLY A 29 4.56 8.92 -22.02
C GLY A 29 5.28 9.91 -21.12
N MET A 30 4.90 11.18 -21.23
CA MET A 30 5.39 12.24 -20.35
C MET A 30 4.25 13.16 -19.94
N ILE A 31 4.06 13.32 -18.64
CA ILE A 31 3.21 14.34 -18.06
C ILE A 31 4.08 15.54 -17.72
N ARG A 32 3.71 16.71 -18.25
CA ARG A 32 4.38 17.98 -17.95
C ARG A 32 3.46 18.86 -17.12
N LEU A 33 3.90 19.17 -15.91
CA LEU A 33 3.20 20.07 -15.01
C LEU A 33 3.92 21.41 -14.98
N GLU A 34 3.21 22.48 -15.29
CA GLU A 34 3.72 23.86 -15.17
C GLU A 34 3.23 24.43 -13.84
N LEU A 35 4.18 24.65 -12.94
CA LEU A 35 3.94 25.14 -11.59
C LEU A 35 4.59 26.53 -11.44
N PRO A 36 4.13 27.37 -10.51
CA PRO A 36 4.77 28.65 -10.23
C PRO A 36 6.25 28.53 -9.88
N ALA A 37 6.66 27.41 -9.29
CA ALA A 37 8.04 27.11 -8.93
C ALA A 37 8.90 26.51 -10.07
N GLY A 38 8.29 26.24 -11.23
CA GLY A 38 8.97 25.65 -12.38
C GLY A 38 8.20 24.52 -13.06
N ILE A 39 8.87 23.83 -13.96
CA ILE A 39 8.28 22.72 -14.72
C ILE A 39 8.67 21.40 -14.08
N CYS A 40 7.68 20.61 -13.71
CA CYS A 40 7.83 19.21 -13.29
C CYS A 40 7.53 18.29 -14.48
N LYS A 41 8.39 17.31 -14.73
CA LYS A 41 8.19 16.28 -15.77
C LYS A 41 8.10 14.93 -15.11
N ILE A 42 7.01 14.21 -15.37
CA ILE A 42 6.79 12.85 -14.89
C ILE A 42 6.82 11.92 -16.10
N SER A 43 7.77 11.00 -16.09
CA SER A 43 7.87 9.97 -17.11
C SER A 43 6.94 8.82 -16.76
N VAL A 44 6.12 8.39 -17.72
CA VAL A 44 5.16 7.30 -17.54
C VAL A 44 5.53 6.17 -18.49
N PRO A 45 6.24 5.14 -18.03
CA PRO A 45 6.49 3.98 -18.85
C PRO A 45 5.17 3.23 -19.09
N VAL A 46 4.95 2.81 -20.33
CA VAL A 46 3.77 2.02 -20.71
C VAL A 46 4.26 0.72 -21.34
N ASP A 47 3.81 -0.37 -20.76
CA ASP A 47 4.13 -1.72 -21.21
C ASP A 47 2.80 -2.46 -21.47
N ARG A 48 2.54 -2.82 -22.71
CA ARG A 48 1.34 -3.57 -23.07
C ARG A 48 1.60 -5.05 -22.87
N SER A 49 0.91 -5.61 -21.90
CA SER A 49 0.90 -7.07 -21.73
C SER A 49 0.09 -7.73 -22.87
N THR A 50 0.56 -8.87 -23.34
CA THR A 50 -0.20 -9.75 -24.22
C THR A 50 -1.18 -10.63 -23.46
N TYR A 51 -1.13 -10.59 -22.13
CA TYR A 51 -2.00 -11.36 -21.25
C TYR A 51 -3.10 -10.47 -20.69
N GLU A 52 -4.32 -10.97 -20.68
CA GLU A 52 -5.41 -10.38 -19.92
C GLU A 52 -5.32 -10.83 -18.47
N TYR A 53 -5.11 -9.88 -17.59
CA TYR A 53 -5.14 -10.11 -16.15
C TYR A 53 -6.51 -9.73 -15.59
N GLY A 54 -6.90 -10.38 -14.50
CA GLY A 54 -8.12 -10.00 -13.79
C GLY A 54 -8.06 -8.56 -13.25
N ASN A 55 -9.21 -7.99 -12.96
CA ASN A 55 -9.30 -6.67 -12.35
C ASN A 55 -8.50 -6.62 -11.05
N ASN A 56 -7.87 -5.49 -10.77
CA ASN A 56 -7.01 -5.28 -9.60
C ASN A 56 -5.84 -6.28 -9.51
N THR A 57 -5.25 -6.64 -10.65
CA THR A 57 -4.01 -7.39 -10.69
C THR A 57 -2.86 -6.44 -11.01
N PHE A 58 -1.84 -6.45 -10.17
CA PHE A 58 -0.68 -5.56 -10.29
C PHE A 58 0.45 -6.31 -10.99
N VAL A 59 0.96 -5.72 -12.04
CA VAL A 59 1.98 -6.35 -12.88
C VAL A 59 3.30 -5.63 -12.71
N ASP A 60 4.35 -6.41 -12.54
CA ASP A 60 5.72 -5.91 -12.50
C ASP A 60 6.03 -5.01 -13.71
N THR A 61 6.52 -3.83 -13.43
CA THR A 61 7.02 -2.87 -14.42
C THR A 61 8.45 -2.51 -14.07
N GLN A 62 9.40 -3.04 -14.84
CA GLN A 62 10.83 -2.81 -14.65
C GLN A 62 11.37 -3.23 -13.27
N GLY A 63 10.85 -4.30 -12.71
CA GLY A 63 11.25 -4.82 -11.40
C GLY A 63 10.52 -4.19 -10.22
N TRP A 64 9.50 -3.38 -10.45
CA TRP A 64 8.72 -2.70 -9.41
C TRP A 64 7.23 -3.00 -9.51
N ILE A 65 6.60 -3.16 -8.36
CA ILE A 65 5.15 -3.21 -8.20
C ILE A 65 4.80 -2.25 -7.09
N ALA A 66 4.07 -1.18 -7.40
CA ALA A 66 3.58 -0.22 -6.42
C ALA A 66 2.06 -0.38 -6.26
N ILE A 67 1.59 -0.48 -5.04
CA ILE A 67 0.18 -0.74 -4.74
C ILE A 67 -0.29 0.22 -3.66
N GLU A 68 -1.36 0.96 -3.94
CA GLU A 68 -2.12 1.67 -2.91
C GLU A 68 -2.94 0.67 -2.11
N ALA A 69 -2.93 0.78 -0.79
CA ALA A 69 -3.52 -0.23 0.09
C ALA A 69 -5.02 -0.45 -0.14
N GLU A 70 -5.75 0.56 -0.59
CA GLU A 70 -7.17 0.48 -0.91
C GLU A 70 -7.48 -0.23 -2.25
N HIS A 71 -6.48 -0.47 -3.09
CA HIS A 71 -6.66 -1.13 -4.38
C HIS A 71 -6.47 -2.65 -4.29
N TYR A 72 -6.99 -3.24 -3.24
CA TYR A 72 -6.92 -4.69 -3.04
C TYR A 72 -7.73 -5.47 -4.09
N SER A 73 -7.31 -6.70 -4.35
CA SER A 73 -8.03 -7.62 -5.25
C SER A 73 -9.20 -8.28 -4.53
N ARG A 74 -9.05 -8.56 -3.24
CA ARG A 74 -10.08 -9.14 -2.39
C ARG A 74 -9.92 -8.67 -0.95
N CYS A 75 -11.07 -8.44 -0.29
CA CYS A 75 -11.15 -8.18 1.14
C CYS A 75 -12.10 -9.19 1.78
N LYS A 76 -11.74 -9.70 2.93
CA LYS A 76 -12.58 -10.60 3.70
C LYS A 76 -12.67 -10.15 5.14
N ASP A 77 -13.90 -10.04 5.63
CA ASP A 77 -14.19 -9.80 7.03
C ASP A 77 -13.82 -11.04 7.87
N GLY A 78 -13.55 -10.81 9.14
CA GLY A 78 -13.14 -11.84 10.08
C GLY A 78 -13.67 -11.57 11.48
N PHE A 79 -12.97 -12.11 12.47
CA PHE A 79 -13.34 -12.01 13.86
C PHE A 79 -12.08 -11.77 14.71
N ASP A 80 -12.27 -11.15 15.86
CA ASP A 80 -11.25 -11.09 16.90
C ASP A 80 -11.19 -12.38 17.71
N ARG A 81 -10.30 -12.43 18.70
CA ARG A 81 -10.14 -13.61 19.58
C ARG A 81 -11.37 -13.90 20.44
N GLU A 82 -12.24 -12.93 20.63
CA GLU A 82 -13.48 -13.05 21.39
C GLU A 82 -14.67 -13.38 20.49
N GLY A 83 -14.44 -13.54 19.18
CA GLY A 83 -15.49 -13.84 18.20
C GLY A 83 -16.28 -12.62 17.76
N GLN A 84 -15.83 -11.41 18.06
CA GLN A 84 -16.48 -10.18 17.60
C GLN A 84 -16.10 -9.88 16.15
N PRO A 85 -17.05 -9.38 15.32
CA PRO A 85 -16.79 -9.09 13.93
C PRO A 85 -15.70 -8.03 13.73
N MET A 86 -14.79 -8.30 12.82
CA MET A 86 -13.76 -7.37 12.39
C MET A 86 -13.74 -7.21 10.86
N GLN A 87 -13.41 -6.00 10.41
CA GLN A 87 -13.31 -5.68 8.99
C GLN A 87 -12.21 -4.68 8.70
N TRP A 88 -11.66 -4.72 7.50
CA TRP A 88 -10.81 -3.66 6.97
C TRP A 88 -11.66 -2.51 6.43
N LYS A 89 -11.27 -1.28 6.75
CA LYS A 89 -11.92 -0.06 6.24
C LYS A 89 -10.89 0.85 5.59
N CYS A 90 -11.31 1.45 4.48
CA CYS A 90 -10.57 2.51 3.83
C CYS A 90 -10.81 3.84 4.56
N LEU A 91 -9.73 4.50 4.93
CA LEU A 91 -9.71 5.82 5.55
C LEU A 91 -9.28 6.84 4.50
N ALA A 92 -10.25 7.43 3.82
CA ALA A 92 -10.02 8.37 2.74
C ALA A 92 -9.25 9.61 3.21
N GLY A 93 -8.24 9.99 2.45
CA GLY A 93 -7.37 11.13 2.76
C GLY A 93 -6.40 10.89 3.92
N TYR A 94 -6.34 9.65 4.44
CA TYR A 94 -5.49 9.26 5.56
C TYR A 94 -4.34 8.40 5.01
N GLY A 95 -3.25 8.97 4.70
CA GLY A 95 -2.12 8.24 4.14
C GLY A 95 -1.13 9.20 3.51
N LYS A 96 -0.01 8.67 3.07
CA LYS A 96 1.01 9.45 2.39
C LYS A 96 0.53 9.91 1.01
N THR A 97 -0.25 9.08 0.34
CA THR A 97 -0.76 9.30 -1.03
C THR A 97 -2.26 9.58 -1.04
N LEU A 98 -3.10 8.55 -1.08
CA LEU A 98 -4.56 8.70 -1.23
C LEU A 98 -5.30 8.36 0.07
N SER A 99 -5.19 7.13 0.52
CA SER A 99 -5.96 6.56 1.63
C SER A 99 -5.09 5.64 2.46
N ALA A 100 -5.64 5.17 3.57
CA ALA A 100 -5.04 4.10 4.34
C ALA A 100 -6.06 3.00 4.61
N MET A 101 -5.62 1.77 4.75
CA MET A 101 -6.43 0.66 5.20
C MET A 101 -6.20 0.40 6.68
N LYS A 102 -7.27 0.18 7.44
CA LYS A 102 -7.20 -0.15 8.87
C LYS A 102 -8.26 -1.17 9.26
N ALA A 103 -7.87 -2.14 10.07
CA ALA A 103 -8.81 -3.09 10.67
C ALA A 103 -9.59 -2.44 11.81
N PHE A 104 -10.89 -2.73 11.90
CA PHE A 104 -11.82 -2.25 12.93
C PHE A 104 -12.62 -3.41 13.53
N PRO A 105 -12.97 -3.31 14.82
CA PRO A 105 -12.64 -2.22 15.76
C PRO A 105 -11.16 -2.16 16.10
N THR A 106 -10.66 -0.98 16.52
CA THR A 106 -9.22 -0.73 16.71
C THR A 106 -8.71 -1.19 18.08
N ASP A 107 -9.60 -1.54 18.99
CA ASP A 107 -9.35 -2.03 20.33
C ASP A 107 -9.48 -3.56 20.44
N SER A 108 -9.69 -4.23 19.31
CA SER A 108 -9.78 -5.69 19.25
C SER A 108 -8.45 -6.31 18.84
N TYR A 109 -8.27 -7.55 19.25
CA TYR A 109 -7.10 -8.36 18.89
C TYR A 109 -7.52 -9.57 18.07
N ALA A 110 -7.10 -9.62 16.81
CA ALA A 110 -7.36 -10.74 15.91
C ALA A 110 -6.16 -11.70 15.88
N ASP A 111 -6.44 -12.98 15.69
CA ASP A 111 -5.43 -13.99 15.45
C ASP A 111 -5.34 -14.26 13.95
N ALA A 112 -4.20 -13.95 13.36
CA ALA A 112 -3.99 -14.05 11.93
C ALA A 112 -4.20 -15.46 11.38
N GLU A 113 -3.93 -16.50 12.18
CA GLU A 113 -4.13 -17.89 11.81
C GLU A 113 -5.58 -18.38 12.02
N ASN A 114 -6.38 -17.66 12.81
CA ASN A 114 -7.68 -18.09 13.29
C ASN A 114 -8.82 -17.11 12.97
N GLY A 115 -8.93 -16.72 11.72
CA GLY A 115 -10.12 -15.99 11.24
C GLY A 115 -10.04 -14.48 11.30
N ALA A 116 -8.85 -13.89 11.46
CA ALA A 116 -8.65 -12.46 11.31
C ALA A 116 -9.13 -11.96 9.93
N PRO A 117 -9.58 -10.70 9.82
CA PRO A 117 -9.89 -10.09 8.53
C PRO A 117 -8.63 -9.92 7.71
N TYR A 118 -8.70 -10.10 6.40
CA TYR A 118 -7.55 -9.91 5.54
C TYR A 118 -7.88 -9.14 4.26
N ILE A 119 -6.85 -8.53 3.70
CA ILE A 119 -6.86 -7.94 2.36
C ILE A 119 -5.83 -8.68 1.50
N GLU A 120 -6.15 -8.89 0.24
CA GLU A 120 -5.37 -9.68 -0.70
C GLU A 120 -5.07 -8.88 -1.95
N TYR A 121 -3.84 -8.94 -2.41
CA TYR A 121 -3.37 -8.29 -3.63
C TYR A 121 -2.90 -9.34 -4.62
N SER A 122 -3.49 -9.35 -5.79
CA SER A 122 -3.02 -10.19 -6.90
C SER A 122 -1.86 -9.52 -7.61
N ILE A 123 -0.71 -10.16 -7.62
CA ILE A 123 0.49 -9.63 -8.27
C ILE A 123 1.01 -10.61 -9.31
N VAL A 124 1.61 -10.07 -10.36
CA VAL A 124 2.28 -10.84 -11.40
C VAL A 124 3.69 -10.32 -11.61
N THR A 125 4.66 -11.16 -11.36
CA THR A 125 6.07 -10.87 -11.62
C THR A 125 6.44 -11.34 -13.04
N LYS A 126 7.16 -10.51 -13.78
CA LYS A 126 7.62 -10.85 -15.14
C LYS A 126 8.87 -11.70 -15.16
N GLN A 127 9.61 -11.70 -14.07
CA GLN A 127 10.84 -12.47 -13.92
C GLN A 127 10.78 -13.27 -12.62
N ALA A 128 11.39 -14.45 -12.66
CA ALA A 128 11.63 -15.22 -11.45
C ALA A 128 12.80 -14.61 -10.68
N GLY A 129 12.67 -14.53 -9.36
CA GLY A 129 13.70 -13.96 -8.49
C GLY A 129 13.17 -13.68 -7.10
N ASP A 130 14.03 -13.12 -6.28
CA ASP A 130 13.69 -12.64 -4.95
C ASP A 130 13.14 -11.21 -5.05
N TYR A 131 12.07 -10.94 -4.33
CA TYR A 131 11.41 -9.63 -4.27
C TYR A 131 11.38 -9.19 -2.81
N GLU A 132 11.71 -7.92 -2.59
CA GLU A 132 11.57 -7.27 -1.30
C GLU A 132 10.20 -6.56 -1.25
N ALA A 133 9.47 -6.72 -0.15
CA ALA A 133 8.19 -6.05 0.07
C ALA A 133 8.34 -4.96 1.14
N GLU A 134 8.07 -3.73 0.77
CA GLU A 134 8.01 -2.60 1.69
C GLU A 134 6.54 -2.27 2.03
N PHE A 135 6.25 -2.18 3.32
CA PHE A 135 4.93 -1.79 3.82
C PHE A 135 5.00 -0.41 4.45
N TYR A 136 4.38 0.57 3.81
CA TYR A 136 4.26 1.91 4.36
C TYR A 136 3.13 1.98 5.37
N MET A 137 3.49 2.10 6.63
CA MET A 137 2.55 2.19 7.73
C MET A 137 2.57 3.57 8.36
N GLN A 138 1.40 4.01 8.81
CA GLN A 138 1.36 5.24 9.60
C GLN A 138 1.96 5.01 10.98
N PRO A 139 2.74 5.96 11.49
CA PRO A 139 3.22 5.92 12.86
C PRO A 139 2.04 5.78 13.81
N SER A 140 2.02 4.73 14.60
CA SER A 140 0.96 4.43 15.55
C SER A 140 1.56 3.97 16.87
N ASN A 141 0.85 4.26 17.95
CA ASN A 141 1.22 3.81 19.27
C ASN A 141 0.44 2.55 19.62
N PRO A 142 1.08 1.50 20.11
CA PRO A 142 0.37 0.37 20.69
C PRO A 142 -0.37 0.79 21.95
N VAL A 143 -1.47 0.10 22.23
CA VAL A 143 -2.29 0.36 23.42
C VAL A 143 -1.59 -0.12 24.70
N THR A 144 -0.81 -1.20 24.59
CA THR A 144 -0.03 -1.78 25.67
C THR A 144 1.40 -2.05 25.23
N THR A 145 2.32 -2.25 26.18
CA THR A 145 3.73 -2.58 25.89
C THR A 145 3.88 -3.93 25.19
N GLU A 146 2.94 -4.84 25.44
CA GLU A 146 2.97 -6.20 24.87
C GLU A 146 2.36 -6.26 23.47
N ASN A 147 1.49 -5.30 23.13
CA ASN A 147 0.85 -5.23 21.82
C ASN A 147 1.66 -4.35 20.87
N ARG A 148 2.42 -5.00 19.99
CA ARG A 148 3.35 -4.36 19.07
C ARG A 148 2.71 -3.95 17.73
N LEU A 149 1.38 -3.89 17.66
CA LEU A 149 0.63 -3.64 16.43
C LEU A 149 1.06 -4.61 15.33
N GLN A 150 0.86 -5.88 15.58
CA GLN A 150 1.27 -6.96 14.70
C GLN A 150 0.40 -7.01 13.43
N TYR A 151 1.05 -7.35 12.34
CA TYR A 151 0.38 -7.73 11.11
C TYR A 151 1.01 -9.00 10.56
N ALA A 152 0.26 -9.71 9.75
CA ALA A 152 0.74 -10.96 9.17
C ALA A 152 0.74 -10.88 7.65
N VAL A 153 1.74 -11.48 7.04
CA VAL A 153 1.90 -11.54 5.58
C VAL A 153 2.04 -13.00 5.16
N SER A 154 1.30 -13.38 4.13
CA SER A 154 1.41 -14.68 3.50
C SER A 154 1.42 -14.52 1.98
N VAL A 155 2.20 -15.33 1.29
CA VAL A 155 2.28 -15.34 -0.18
C VAL A 155 1.91 -16.73 -0.68
N ASN A 156 0.86 -16.82 -1.53
CA ASN A 156 0.43 -18.08 -2.16
C ASN A 156 0.24 -19.27 -1.20
N GLY A 157 -0.25 -18.99 0.01
CA GLY A 157 -0.47 -20.02 1.01
C GLY A 157 0.80 -20.57 1.69
N VAL A 158 1.94 -19.92 1.49
CA VAL A 158 3.15 -20.16 2.29
C VAL A 158 2.88 -19.81 3.75
N PRO A 159 3.52 -20.44 4.73
CA PRO A 159 3.35 -20.10 6.13
C PRO A 159 3.41 -18.60 6.38
N MET A 160 2.48 -18.13 7.18
CA MET A 160 2.32 -16.73 7.50
C MET A 160 3.52 -16.21 8.28
N GLN A 161 3.99 -15.01 7.94
CA GLN A 161 4.99 -14.28 8.73
C GLN A 161 4.27 -13.23 9.55
N ILE A 162 4.51 -13.24 10.85
CA ILE A 162 3.99 -12.23 11.79
C ILE A 162 5.08 -11.20 12.02
N LEU A 163 4.76 -9.95 11.75
CA LEU A 163 5.67 -8.82 11.82
C LEU A 163 5.14 -7.77 12.80
N ASP A 164 6.04 -7.10 13.49
CA ASP A 164 5.71 -5.99 14.39
C ASP A 164 5.78 -4.67 13.61
N ALA A 165 4.72 -3.86 13.68
CA ALA A 165 4.71 -2.52 13.10
C ALA A 165 5.46 -1.50 13.99
N VAL A 166 5.73 -1.86 15.24
CA VAL A 166 6.42 -1.01 16.21
C VAL A 166 7.79 -1.61 16.50
N THR A 167 8.83 -0.81 16.39
CA THR A 167 10.22 -1.23 16.60
C THR A 167 10.52 -1.62 18.06
N ASP A 168 11.59 -2.40 18.28
CA ASP A 168 11.93 -2.95 19.60
C ASP A 168 12.31 -1.90 20.64
N ASP A 169 12.75 -0.72 20.20
CA ASP A 169 13.12 0.39 21.05
C ASP A 169 11.91 1.26 21.49
N PHE A 170 10.69 0.91 21.07
CA PHE A 170 9.48 1.61 21.52
C PHE A 170 9.21 1.33 23.00
N LYS A 171 8.99 2.42 23.77
CA LYS A 171 8.62 2.35 25.20
C LYS A 171 7.41 3.24 25.46
N ILE A 172 6.40 2.67 26.10
CA ILE A 172 5.23 3.44 26.55
C ILE A 172 5.64 4.42 27.66
N GLY A 173 5.15 5.66 27.55
CA GLY A 173 5.33 6.69 28.60
C GLY A 173 6.61 7.49 28.54
N ASP A 174 7.54 7.15 27.68
CA ASP A 174 8.80 7.91 27.52
C ASP A 174 8.73 8.78 26.26
N HIS A 175 8.24 9.99 26.36
CA HIS A 175 8.12 11.02 25.29
C HIS A 175 8.03 10.50 23.84
N GLN A 176 7.93 9.23 23.68
CA GLN A 176 7.78 8.42 22.46
C GLN A 176 8.73 8.86 21.33
N PRO A 177 10.05 8.82 21.54
CA PRO A 177 11.01 9.31 20.54
C PRO A 177 10.92 8.51 19.24
N VAL A 178 10.55 7.24 19.32
CA VAL A 178 10.36 6.37 18.14
C VAL A 178 9.17 6.84 17.32
N TRP A 179 8.03 7.13 17.96
CA TRP A 179 6.86 7.66 17.26
C TRP A 179 7.13 9.04 16.67
N ALA A 180 7.74 9.92 17.45
CA ALA A 180 8.09 11.26 17.00
C ALA A 180 9.05 11.22 15.79
N ARG A 181 10.02 10.31 15.79
CA ARG A 181 10.94 10.07 14.68
C ARG A 181 10.19 9.60 13.44
N GLY A 182 9.31 8.60 13.56
CA GLY A 182 8.49 8.12 12.45
C GLY A 182 7.61 9.22 11.85
N VAL A 183 7.02 10.10 12.68
CA VAL A 183 6.22 11.24 12.20
C VAL A 183 7.08 12.29 11.50
N LEU A 184 8.24 12.62 12.07
CA LEU A 184 9.12 13.69 11.55
C LEU A 184 9.86 13.23 10.29
N ASP A 185 10.32 12.00 10.27
CA ASP A 185 11.11 11.44 9.16
C ASP A 185 10.20 10.89 8.04
N GLN A 186 8.90 10.83 8.28
CA GLN A 186 7.90 10.33 7.33
C GLN A 186 8.16 8.87 6.87
N ILE A 187 8.72 8.09 7.78
CA ILE A 187 9.05 6.67 7.55
C ILE A 187 7.94 5.80 8.11
#